data_dac9acb93fdbff842bc2fa0780b89afd
#
_entry.id   dac9acb93fdbff842bc2fa0780b89afd
#
_cell.length_a   1.000
_cell.length_b   1.000
_cell.length_c   1.000
_cell.angle_alpha   90.00
_cell.angle_beta   90.00
_cell.angle_gamma   90.00
#
_symmetry.space_group_name_H-M   'P 1'
#
loop_
_entity.id
_entity.type
_entity.pdbx_description
1 polymer ?
#
loop_
_entity_poly.entity_id
_entity_poly.type
_entity_poly.pdbx_seq_one_letter_code
_entity_poly.pdbx_strand_id
1 'polypeptide(L)'
;TVVGPKGEEIYCDQWGRVKVSFPWDRESQNNEFSSCWVRVSQGWAGGSWGSMAIPRIGQDVIIQYVNGDPDQPMITGRTYCGDQLPPYDLPEHKTRMTIKSQTHKGDGYNELRFEDELGKEEVFIHAQRDQNNIVKHDDTTQVGNDRTERVERDETISIGQDRLEDVARNETVSIGQNRTHEVGNDDSLSIGRTHTITTGKDRIEHVGNHRQDLTKANHTVEIGGHLEQVVAGHSTLQTGEAIRHTTKVYDIQVSESLTIRSPAGLLRIDGAGITLDGLALDFKGPVSQQAKGSQRMTATSGVPEPGEPICLSCLLKAIAAGHNMIPMEGAS
;
A
#
# COMPACT_ATOMS: atom_id res chain seq x y z
N THR A 1 -18.64 -52.36 7.52
CA THR A 1 -18.98 -51.01 7.14
C THR A 1 -19.27 -50.19 8.40
N VAL A 2 -18.84 -48.89 8.44
CA VAL A 2 -19.17 -47.98 9.54
C VAL A 2 -20.63 -47.58 9.48
N VAL A 3 -21.30 -47.51 10.61
CA VAL A 3 -22.74 -47.22 10.73
C VAL A 3 -23.01 -46.18 11.82
N GLY A 4 -24.22 -45.63 11.80
CA GLY A 4 -24.65 -44.65 12.81
C GLY A 4 -26.11 -44.22 12.61
N PRO A 5 -26.56 -43.17 13.30
CA PRO A 5 -27.92 -42.65 13.21
C PRO A 5 -28.26 -42.14 11.78
N LYS A 6 -29.51 -42.27 11.41
CA LYS A 6 -30.00 -41.82 10.11
C LYS A 6 -29.81 -40.31 9.94
N GLY A 7 -29.18 -39.94 8.84
CA GLY A 7 -28.94 -38.53 8.48
C GLY A 7 -27.64 -37.95 9.07
N GLU A 8 -26.84 -38.78 9.79
CA GLU A 8 -25.50 -38.43 10.17
C GLU A 8 -24.47 -39.00 9.19
N GLU A 9 -23.35 -38.26 9.00
CA GLU A 9 -22.21 -38.70 8.20
C GLU A 9 -21.04 -39.16 9.07
N ILE A 10 -20.92 -38.61 10.27
CA ILE A 10 -19.88 -38.94 11.23
C ILE A 10 -20.53 -39.23 12.58
N TYR A 11 -20.30 -40.42 13.13
CA TYR A 11 -20.81 -40.79 14.43
C TYR A 11 -19.70 -41.44 15.27
N CYS A 12 -19.23 -40.72 16.29
CA CYS A 12 -18.17 -41.20 17.18
C CYS A 12 -18.42 -40.75 18.61
N ASP A 13 -17.74 -41.40 19.56
CA ASP A 13 -17.73 -40.98 20.94
C ASP A 13 -16.53 -40.07 21.29
N GLN A 14 -16.39 -39.71 22.55
CA GLN A 14 -15.30 -38.83 23.06
C GLN A 14 -13.89 -39.41 22.89
N TRP A 15 -13.73 -40.67 22.59
CA TRP A 15 -12.45 -41.36 22.32
C TRP A 15 -12.23 -41.62 20.82
N GLY A 16 -13.10 -41.12 19.95
CA GLY A 16 -13.02 -41.34 18.51
C GLY A 16 -13.36 -42.76 18.07
N ARG A 17 -14.08 -43.52 18.90
CA ARG A 17 -14.60 -44.87 18.56
C ARG A 17 -15.84 -44.71 17.67
N VAL A 18 -16.06 -45.70 16.80
CA VAL A 18 -17.20 -45.72 15.88
C VAL A 18 -18.01 -46.99 16.03
N LYS A 19 -19.18 -47.02 15.43
CA LYS A 19 -20.03 -48.19 15.32
C LYS A 19 -19.87 -48.85 13.95
N VAL A 20 -19.96 -50.15 13.88
CA VAL A 20 -19.81 -50.89 12.61
C VAL A 20 -20.94 -51.94 12.48
N SER A 21 -21.22 -52.30 11.25
CA SER A 21 -22.03 -53.44 10.88
C SER A 21 -21.11 -54.52 10.31
N PHE A 22 -21.20 -55.71 10.80
CA PHE A 22 -20.43 -56.87 10.33
C PHE A 22 -21.18 -57.62 9.23
N PRO A 23 -20.53 -58.11 8.16
CA PRO A 23 -21.22 -58.83 7.08
C PRO A 23 -21.94 -60.10 7.49
N TRP A 24 -21.52 -60.74 8.57
CA TRP A 24 -22.14 -61.97 9.10
C TRP A 24 -23.27 -61.71 10.08
N ASP A 25 -23.45 -60.49 10.56
CA ASP A 25 -24.52 -60.13 11.49
C ASP A 25 -25.83 -59.92 10.73
N ARG A 26 -26.66 -60.92 10.75
CA ARG A 26 -27.98 -60.92 10.07
C ARG A 26 -29.04 -60.12 10.82
N GLU A 27 -28.81 -59.76 12.07
CA GLU A 27 -29.74 -58.98 12.89
C GLU A 27 -29.39 -57.47 12.90
N SER A 28 -28.25 -57.15 12.34
CA SER A 28 -27.81 -55.73 12.23
C SER A 28 -28.82 -54.90 11.45
N GLN A 29 -29.23 -53.76 12.05
CA GLN A 29 -30.12 -52.79 11.42
C GLN A 29 -29.32 -51.69 10.71
N ASN A 30 -28.01 -51.81 10.60
CA ASN A 30 -27.09 -50.85 10.02
C ASN A 30 -27.25 -49.43 10.62
N ASN A 31 -27.40 -49.34 11.93
CA ASN A 31 -27.61 -48.12 12.69
C ASN A 31 -26.66 -48.03 13.91
N GLU A 32 -26.87 -47.07 14.79
CA GLU A 32 -26.08 -46.85 16.00
C GLU A 32 -26.10 -47.99 17.03
N PHE A 33 -26.99 -48.95 16.88
CA PHE A 33 -27.10 -50.10 17.75
C PHE A 33 -26.45 -51.40 17.19
N SER A 34 -25.87 -51.34 15.99
CA SER A 34 -25.34 -52.52 15.29
C SER A 34 -24.07 -53.11 15.91
N SER A 35 -23.35 -52.38 16.74
CA SER A 35 -22.17 -52.95 17.45
C SER A 35 -21.92 -52.25 18.79
N CYS A 36 -20.95 -52.76 19.54
CA CYS A 36 -20.26 -52.00 20.59
C CYS A 36 -19.49 -50.83 19.96
N TRP A 37 -18.94 -49.90 20.76
CA TRP A 37 -18.00 -48.88 20.33
C TRP A 37 -16.66 -49.51 19.99
N VAL A 38 -16.25 -49.44 18.72
CA VAL A 38 -15.02 -50.03 18.19
C VAL A 38 -13.92 -48.98 18.13
N ARG A 39 -12.76 -49.28 18.73
CA ARG A 39 -11.59 -48.40 18.68
C ARG A 39 -11.04 -48.29 17.26
N VAL A 40 -10.52 -47.12 16.93
CA VAL A 40 -9.89 -46.84 15.62
C VAL A 40 -8.40 -46.62 15.81
N SER A 41 -7.57 -47.41 15.15
CA SER A 41 -6.13 -47.18 15.07
C SER A 41 -5.87 -45.93 14.27
N GLN A 42 -5.02 -45.05 14.80
CA GLN A 42 -4.53 -43.84 14.11
C GLN A 42 -3.05 -44.01 13.78
N GLY A 43 -2.57 -43.36 12.73
CA GLY A 43 -1.16 -43.46 12.32
C GLY A 43 -0.18 -42.94 13.38
N TRP A 44 -0.64 -42.07 14.26
CA TRP A 44 0.14 -41.50 15.38
C TRP A 44 -0.83 -41.09 16.50
N ALA A 45 -0.64 -41.59 17.72
CA ALA A 45 -1.55 -41.32 18.82
C ALA A 45 -0.78 -41.15 20.12
N GLY A 46 -0.92 -40.02 20.77
CA GLY A 46 -0.33 -39.68 22.06
C GLY A 46 -1.33 -38.97 22.99
N GLY A 47 -0.83 -38.44 24.11
CA GLY A 47 -1.64 -37.69 25.07
C GLY A 47 -1.97 -36.30 24.57
N SER A 48 -3.10 -36.12 23.91
CA SER A 48 -3.56 -34.85 23.29
C SER A 48 -2.74 -34.35 22.10
N TRP A 49 -2.02 -35.24 21.44
CA TRP A 49 -1.30 -34.96 20.20
C TRP A 49 -1.25 -36.21 19.30
N GLY A 50 -1.07 -35.99 17.98
CA GLY A 50 -1.02 -37.07 16.98
C GLY A 50 -1.85 -36.76 15.74
N SER A 51 -2.13 -37.76 14.93
CA SER A 51 -3.04 -37.70 13.79
C SER A 51 -4.41 -38.23 14.14
N MET A 52 -5.46 -37.65 13.67
CA MET A 52 -6.82 -38.07 13.90
C MET A 52 -7.69 -37.99 12.65
N ALA A 53 -8.25 -39.07 12.19
CA ALA A 53 -9.25 -39.10 11.13
C ALA A 53 -10.33 -40.14 11.50
N ILE A 54 -11.52 -39.67 11.80
CA ILE A 54 -12.65 -40.55 12.18
C ILE A 54 -13.24 -41.17 10.91
N PRO A 55 -13.39 -42.52 10.87
CA PRO A 55 -14.11 -43.19 9.79
C PRO A 55 -15.56 -42.66 9.69
N ARG A 56 -16.03 -42.40 8.49
CA ARG A 56 -17.39 -41.93 8.27
C ARG A 56 -18.35 -43.05 8.01
N ILE A 57 -19.62 -42.82 8.28
CA ILE A 57 -20.71 -43.78 7.99
C ILE A 57 -20.67 -44.15 6.51
N GLY A 58 -20.78 -45.45 6.21
CA GLY A 58 -20.67 -46.03 4.89
C GLY A 58 -19.27 -46.45 4.47
N GLN A 59 -18.21 -46.06 5.18
CA GLN A 59 -16.84 -46.46 4.84
C GLN A 59 -16.57 -47.93 5.26
N ASP A 60 -15.86 -48.65 4.38
CA ASP A 60 -15.36 -49.95 4.71
C ASP A 60 -14.08 -49.88 5.52
N VAL A 61 -14.05 -50.67 6.60
CA VAL A 61 -12.96 -50.70 7.55
C VAL A 61 -12.45 -52.13 7.77
N ILE A 62 -11.14 -52.25 7.98
CA ILE A 62 -10.51 -53.50 8.28
C ILE A 62 -10.52 -53.65 9.81
N ILE A 63 -11.09 -54.75 10.30
CA ILE A 63 -11.20 -55.05 11.73
C ILE A 63 -10.31 -56.23 12.08
N GLN A 64 -9.52 -56.05 13.11
CA GLN A 64 -8.78 -57.13 13.77
C GLN A 64 -9.26 -57.29 15.20
N TYR A 65 -9.10 -58.49 15.73
CA TYR A 65 -9.50 -58.84 17.08
C TYR A 65 -8.26 -58.98 17.97
N VAL A 66 -8.21 -58.25 19.06
CA VAL A 66 -7.08 -58.31 20.00
C VAL A 66 -6.94 -59.71 20.56
N ASN A 67 -5.79 -60.34 20.41
CA ASN A 67 -5.51 -61.74 20.78
C ASN A 67 -6.48 -62.76 20.15
N GLY A 68 -7.17 -62.41 19.06
CA GLY A 68 -8.18 -63.27 18.44
C GLY A 68 -9.53 -63.30 19.16
N ASP A 69 -9.75 -62.47 20.15
CA ASP A 69 -10.96 -62.37 20.93
C ASP A 69 -12.04 -61.58 20.18
N PRO A 70 -13.15 -62.18 19.73
CA PRO A 70 -14.23 -61.52 19.02
C PRO A 70 -14.89 -60.36 19.78
N ASP A 71 -14.78 -60.32 21.09
CA ASP A 71 -15.34 -59.28 21.94
C ASP A 71 -14.43 -58.02 22.01
N GLN A 72 -13.24 -58.10 21.40
CA GLN A 72 -12.28 -57.02 21.40
C GLN A 72 -11.92 -56.56 19.96
N PRO A 73 -12.89 -56.10 19.18
CA PRO A 73 -12.65 -55.58 17.84
C PRO A 73 -11.89 -54.26 17.87
N MET A 74 -10.99 -54.08 16.90
CA MET A 74 -10.27 -52.81 16.65
C MET A 74 -10.17 -52.59 15.15
N ILE A 75 -10.50 -51.39 14.69
CA ILE A 75 -10.29 -50.95 13.33
C ILE A 75 -8.81 -50.66 13.14
N THR A 76 -8.16 -51.34 12.21
CA THR A 76 -6.73 -51.21 11.91
C THR A 76 -6.44 -50.60 10.55
N GLY A 77 -7.47 -50.46 9.70
CA GLY A 77 -7.30 -49.86 8.36
C GLY A 77 -8.63 -49.49 7.74
N ARG A 78 -8.52 -48.93 6.53
CA ARG A 78 -9.63 -48.55 5.67
C ARG A 78 -9.32 -48.99 4.24
N THR A 79 -10.35 -49.26 3.47
CA THR A 79 -10.22 -49.64 2.06
C THR A 79 -11.27 -48.94 1.24
N TYR A 80 -10.94 -48.67 -0.02
CA TYR A 80 -11.93 -48.25 -1.00
C TYR A 80 -12.75 -49.45 -1.46
N CYS A 81 -13.98 -49.20 -1.86
CA CYS A 81 -14.91 -50.23 -2.36
C CYS A 81 -15.69 -49.68 -3.57
N GLY A 82 -16.58 -50.50 -4.13
CA GLY A 82 -17.36 -50.12 -5.31
C GLY A 82 -18.22 -48.88 -5.14
N ASP A 83 -18.68 -48.61 -3.92
CA ASP A 83 -19.52 -47.44 -3.60
C ASP A 83 -18.69 -46.25 -3.08
N GLN A 84 -17.42 -46.46 -2.75
CA GLN A 84 -16.49 -45.44 -2.26
C GLN A 84 -15.15 -45.55 -2.96
N LEU A 85 -15.05 -44.84 -4.09
CA LEU A 85 -13.90 -44.84 -4.96
C LEU A 85 -12.76 -43.94 -4.43
N PRO A 86 -11.53 -44.20 -4.85
CA PRO A 86 -10.41 -43.28 -4.61
C PRO A 86 -10.72 -41.83 -5.07
N PRO A 87 -10.08 -40.83 -4.47
CA PRO A 87 -10.33 -39.41 -4.80
C PRO A 87 -9.96 -39.00 -6.22
N TYR A 88 -9.26 -39.85 -6.97
CA TYR A 88 -8.88 -39.66 -8.36
C TYR A 88 -9.04 -40.96 -9.16
N ASP A 89 -9.35 -40.84 -10.44
CA ASP A 89 -9.51 -41.97 -11.33
C ASP A 89 -8.20 -42.75 -11.51
N LEU A 90 -8.27 -44.05 -11.24
CA LEU A 90 -7.14 -44.96 -11.42
C LEU A 90 -7.40 -45.87 -12.63
N PRO A 91 -6.38 -46.23 -13.41
CA PRO A 91 -4.95 -46.01 -13.18
C PRO A 91 -4.41 -44.67 -13.72
N GLU A 92 -5.23 -43.77 -14.22
CA GLU A 92 -4.82 -42.51 -14.88
C GLU A 92 -3.94 -41.63 -13.95
N HIS A 93 -4.37 -41.47 -12.71
CA HIS A 93 -3.67 -40.63 -11.74
C HIS A 93 -2.86 -41.41 -10.70
N LYS A 94 -2.20 -42.50 -11.13
CA LYS A 94 -1.44 -43.38 -10.23
C LYS A 94 -0.21 -42.72 -9.58
N THR A 95 0.26 -41.61 -10.11
CA THR A 95 1.40 -40.83 -9.60
C THR A 95 0.99 -39.82 -8.53
N ARG A 96 -0.31 -39.67 -8.27
CA ARG A 96 -0.81 -38.77 -7.23
C ARG A 96 -0.87 -39.42 -5.85
N MET A 97 -0.28 -38.74 -4.89
CA MET A 97 -0.52 -38.97 -3.47
C MET A 97 -1.37 -37.83 -2.93
N THR A 98 -2.45 -38.14 -2.20
CA THR A 98 -3.33 -37.10 -1.66
C THR A 98 -3.85 -37.42 -0.26
N ILE A 99 -4.03 -36.36 0.55
CA ILE A 99 -4.84 -36.33 1.76
C ILE A 99 -5.99 -35.37 1.48
N LYS A 100 -7.16 -35.93 1.10
CA LYS A 100 -8.34 -35.16 0.75
C LYS A 100 -9.46 -35.42 1.76
N SER A 101 -9.98 -34.36 2.35
CA SER A 101 -11.14 -34.40 3.24
C SER A 101 -12.43 -34.09 2.47
N GLN A 102 -13.55 -34.19 3.14
CA GLN A 102 -14.86 -33.78 2.62
C GLN A 102 -15.56 -32.91 3.67
N THR A 103 -16.19 -31.85 3.24
CA THR A 103 -16.99 -30.99 4.13
C THR A 103 -18.14 -31.81 4.74
N HIS A 104 -18.31 -31.75 6.07
CA HIS A 104 -19.44 -32.39 6.73
C HIS A 104 -20.76 -31.74 6.29
N LYS A 105 -21.68 -32.57 5.80
CA LYS A 105 -22.98 -32.14 5.26
C LYS A 105 -22.86 -31.09 4.15
N GLY A 106 -21.85 -31.19 3.29
CA GLY A 106 -21.62 -30.28 2.17
C GLY A 106 -20.66 -30.85 1.13
N ASP A 107 -20.51 -30.15 0.00
CA ASP A 107 -19.79 -30.64 -1.19
C ASP A 107 -18.32 -30.15 -1.28
N GLY A 108 -17.85 -29.39 -0.28
CA GLY A 108 -16.49 -28.87 -0.27
C GLY A 108 -15.44 -29.86 0.25
N TYR A 109 -14.15 -29.50 0.12
CA TYR A 109 -13.04 -30.33 0.59
C TYR A 109 -11.82 -29.49 0.95
N ASN A 110 -10.92 -30.04 1.79
CA ASN A 110 -9.55 -29.56 1.92
C ASN A 110 -8.61 -30.64 1.38
N GLU A 111 -7.48 -30.23 0.79
CA GLU A 111 -6.57 -31.18 0.16
C GLU A 111 -5.11 -30.78 0.30
N LEU A 112 -4.26 -31.75 0.60
CA LEU A 112 -2.82 -31.71 0.36
C LEU A 112 -2.50 -32.81 -0.65
N ARG A 113 -2.01 -32.45 -1.84
CA ARG A 113 -1.71 -33.37 -2.92
C ARG A 113 -0.28 -33.18 -3.41
N PHE A 114 0.32 -34.29 -3.77
CA PHE A 114 1.59 -34.38 -4.47
C PHE A 114 1.34 -35.05 -5.83
N GLU A 115 1.83 -34.46 -6.91
CA GLU A 115 1.89 -35.07 -8.23
C GLU A 115 3.35 -35.35 -8.55
N ASP A 116 3.69 -36.62 -8.84
CA ASP A 116 5.06 -37.09 -9.07
C ASP A 116 5.31 -37.48 -10.55
N GLU A 117 4.42 -37.15 -11.47
CA GLU A 117 4.63 -37.34 -12.90
C GLU A 117 5.76 -36.44 -13.40
N LEU A 118 6.76 -37.03 -14.06
CA LEU A 118 7.93 -36.30 -14.57
C LEU A 118 7.55 -35.09 -15.45
N GLY A 119 7.97 -33.91 -15.05
CA GLY A 119 7.68 -32.65 -15.73
C GLY A 119 6.30 -32.06 -15.42
N LYS A 120 5.58 -32.64 -14.46
CA LYS A 120 4.30 -32.15 -13.93
C LYS A 120 4.28 -32.16 -12.40
N GLU A 121 5.44 -32.27 -11.77
CA GLU A 121 5.56 -32.34 -10.32
C GLU A 121 4.90 -31.12 -9.67
N GLU A 122 4.03 -31.37 -8.70
CA GLU A 122 3.25 -30.32 -8.03
C GLU A 122 3.06 -30.65 -6.56
N VAL A 123 3.13 -29.63 -5.71
CA VAL A 123 2.54 -29.65 -4.37
C VAL A 123 1.33 -28.71 -4.35
N PHE A 124 0.15 -29.26 -4.18
CA PHE A 124 -1.10 -28.53 -4.18
C PHE A 124 -1.71 -28.48 -2.79
N ILE A 125 -2.02 -27.27 -2.31
CA ILE A 125 -2.72 -27.05 -1.03
C ILE A 125 -4.02 -26.32 -1.33
N HIS A 126 -5.13 -26.92 -0.92
CA HIS A 126 -6.46 -26.34 -1.08
C HIS A 126 -7.17 -26.28 0.27
N ALA A 127 -7.57 -25.07 0.65
CA ALA A 127 -8.44 -24.83 1.79
C ALA A 127 -9.83 -24.41 1.29
N GLN A 128 -10.88 -25.13 1.69
CA GLN A 128 -12.25 -24.82 1.28
C GLN A 128 -12.70 -23.43 1.76
N ARG A 129 -12.20 -22.97 2.87
CA ARG A 129 -12.59 -21.69 3.44
C ARG A 129 -11.38 -20.88 3.92
N ASP A 130 -10.83 -21.25 5.04
CA ASP A 130 -9.79 -20.47 5.69
C ASP A 130 -8.49 -21.29 5.75
N GLN A 131 -7.36 -20.67 5.44
CA GLN A 131 -6.04 -21.22 5.65
C GLN A 131 -5.28 -20.32 6.62
N ASN A 132 -4.83 -20.89 7.76
CA ASN A 132 -4.03 -20.20 8.76
C ASN A 132 -2.65 -20.82 8.83
N ASN A 133 -1.61 -20.03 8.59
CA ASN A 133 -0.21 -20.41 8.76
C ASN A 133 0.37 -19.65 9.95
N ILE A 134 0.82 -20.36 10.99
CA ILE A 134 1.40 -19.77 12.19
C ILE A 134 2.81 -20.31 12.38
N VAL A 135 3.81 -19.47 12.15
CA VAL A 135 5.22 -19.78 12.35
C VAL A 135 5.72 -19.04 13.57
N LYS A 136 6.27 -19.77 14.55
CA LYS A 136 6.70 -19.20 15.83
C LYS A 136 8.10 -18.62 15.81
N HIS A 137 8.88 -18.92 14.79
CA HIS A 137 10.26 -18.45 14.61
C HIS A 137 10.42 -17.93 13.18
N ASP A 138 11.14 -18.59 12.32
CA ASP A 138 11.45 -18.11 10.99
C ASP A 138 10.59 -18.77 9.92
N ASP A 139 10.15 -18.01 8.93
CA ASP A 139 9.54 -18.51 7.70
C ASP A 139 10.43 -18.07 6.51
N THR A 140 10.83 -19.03 5.67
CA THR A 140 11.67 -18.76 4.50
C THR A 140 11.01 -19.34 3.26
N THR A 141 10.74 -18.49 2.29
CA THR A 141 10.21 -18.89 0.98
C THR A 141 11.22 -18.60 -0.12
N GLN A 142 11.60 -19.60 -0.88
CA GLN A 142 12.47 -19.46 -2.05
C GLN A 142 11.74 -19.99 -3.29
N VAL A 143 11.61 -19.16 -4.32
CA VAL A 143 10.97 -19.52 -5.59
C VAL A 143 12.00 -19.39 -6.71
N GLY A 144 12.26 -20.49 -7.43
CA GLY A 144 13.31 -20.57 -8.45
C GLY A 144 12.96 -19.88 -9.78
N ASN A 145 11.68 -19.65 -10.04
CA ASN A 145 11.19 -19.01 -11.27
C ASN A 145 10.17 -17.92 -10.93
N ASP A 146 8.90 -18.12 -11.12
CA ASP A 146 7.89 -17.09 -10.99
C ASP A 146 7.03 -17.29 -9.72
N ARG A 147 6.69 -16.18 -9.05
CA ARG A 147 5.69 -16.14 -7.99
C ARG A 147 4.53 -15.26 -8.42
N THR A 148 3.32 -15.79 -8.32
CA THR A 148 2.08 -15.03 -8.53
C THR A 148 1.26 -15.07 -7.25
N GLU A 149 0.82 -13.90 -6.80
CA GLU A 149 -0.07 -13.75 -5.65
C GLU A 149 -1.29 -12.92 -6.07
N ARG A 150 -2.48 -13.40 -5.72
CA ARG A 150 -3.74 -12.72 -6.05
C ARG A 150 -4.65 -12.72 -4.84
N VAL A 151 -5.00 -11.54 -4.38
CA VAL A 151 -5.94 -11.31 -3.29
C VAL A 151 -7.17 -10.60 -3.87
N GLU A 152 -8.35 -11.21 -3.73
CA GLU A 152 -9.59 -10.68 -4.33
C GLU A 152 -10.14 -9.45 -3.59
N ARG A 153 -9.82 -9.27 -2.33
CA ARG A 153 -10.35 -8.18 -1.51
C ARG A 153 -9.24 -7.40 -0.84
N ASP A 154 -8.87 -7.74 0.34
CA ASP A 154 -8.01 -6.94 1.18
C ASP A 154 -6.72 -7.68 1.54
N GLU A 155 -5.58 -7.03 1.41
CA GLU A 155 -4.30 -7.49 1.91
C GLU A 155 -3.81 -6.56 3.01
N THR A 156 -3.33 -7.12 4.11
CA THR A 156 -2.70 -6.37 5.20
C THR A 156 -1.34 -6.94 5.51
N ILE A 157 -0.30 -6.10 5.39
CA ILE A 157 1.08 -6.45 5.75
C ILE A 157 1.50 -5.58 6.93
N SER A 158 1.90 -6.20 8.04
CA SER A 158 2.44 -5.52 9.22
C SER A 158 3.82 -6.06 9.56
N ILE A 159 4.81 -5.19 9.60
CA ILE A 159 6.21 -5.53 9.85
C ILE A 159 6.69 -4.78 11.07
N GLY A 160 7.12 -5.49 12.10
CA GLY A 160 7.50 -4.89 13.39
C GLY A 160 8.83 -4.14 13.40
N GLN A 161 9.71 -4.40 12.46
CA GLN A 161 11.02 -3.75 12.36
C GLN A 161 11.31 -3.34 10.90
N ASP A 162 12.15 -4.04 10.20
CA ASP A 162 12.69 -3.62 8.91
C ASP A 162 12.05 -4.39 7.75
N ARG A 163 11.79 -3.71 6.65
CA ARG A 163 11.45 -4.29 5.35
C ARG A 163 12.50 -3.90 4.33
N LEU A 164 13.10 -4.90 3.71
CA LEU A 164 13.97 -4.73 2.54
C LEU A 164 13.25 -5.29 1.30
N GLU A 165 13.21 -4.50 0.24
CA GLU A 165 12.70 -4.91 -1.06
C GLU A 165 13.72 -4.54 -2.13
N ASP A 166 14.17 -5.51 -2.91
CA ASP A 166 15.16 -5.34 -3.98
C ASP A 166 14.58 -5.88 -5.30
N VAL A 167 14.40 -4.99 -6.27
CA VAL A 167 13.86 -5.31 -7.60
C VAL A 167 14.91 -5.02 -8.65
N ALA A 168 15.55 -6.06 -9.17
CA ALA A 168 16.68 -5.95 -10.08
C ALA A 168 16.36 -5.27 -11.43
N ARG A 169 15.09 -5.24 -11.86
CA ARG A 169 14.70 -4.65 -13.16
C ARG A 169 13.61 -3.61 -13.05
N ASN A 170 12.37 -3.99 -13.03
CA ASN A 170 11.25 -3.08 -13.14
C ASN A 170 10.24 -3.34 -12.01
N GLU A 171 9.81 -2.29 -11.39
CA GLU A 171 8.65 -2.27 -10.50
C GLU A 171 7.54 -1.44 -11.16
N THR A 172 6.30 -1.94 -11.08
CA THR A 172 5.12 -1.20 -11.53
C THR A 172 4.06 -1.25 -10.44
N VAL A 173 3.66 -0.08 -9.95
CA VAL A 173 2.60 0.08 -8.95
C VAL A 173 1.44 0.84 -9.57
N SER A 174 0.25 0.23 -9.56
CA SER A 174 -0.99 0.84 -10.04
C SER A 174 -2.03 0.89 -8.93
N ILE A 175 -2.51 2.08 -8.60
CA ILE A 175 -3.47 2.29 -7.51
C ILE A 175 -4.70 3.00 -8.07
N GLY A 176 -5.84 2.33 -8.03
CA GLY A 176 -7.08 2.81 -8.65
C GLY A 176 -7.71 4.03 -7.97
N GLN A 177 -7.45 4.25 -6.70
CA GLN A 177 -8.04 5.36 -5.95
C GLN A 177 -7.00 6.17 -5.20
N ASN A 178 -6.72 5.86 -3.94
CA ASN A 178 -5.91 6.69 -3.06
C ASN A 178 -4.64 5.97 -2.63
N ARG A 179 -3.54 6.70 -2.56
CA ARG A 179 -2.29 6.29 -1.92
C ARG A 179 -1.95 7.28 -0.82
N THR A 180 -1.72 6.79 0.37
CA THR A 180 -1.13 7.56 1.48
C THR A 180 0.26 7.01 1.76
N HIS A 181 1.23 7.91 1.87
CA HIS A 181 2.61 7.58 2.23
C HIS A 181 3.01 8.49 3.38
N GLU A 182 3.40 7.90 4.51
CA GLU A 182 3.82 8.62 5.71
C GLU A 182 5.17 8.10 6.16
N VAL A 183 6.14 8.99 6.31
CA VAL A 183 7.50 8.69 6.76
C VAL A 183 7.82 9.53 7.97
N GLY A 184 8.11 8.90 9.09
CA GLY A 184 8.33 9.58 10.37
C GLY A 184 9.62 10.39 10.44
N ASN A 185 10.65 10.00 9.71
CA ASN A 185 11.95 10.68 9.68
C ASN A 185 12.32 11.11 8.26
N ASP A 186 13.11 10.33 7.57
CA ASP A 186 13.71 10.71 6.30
C ASP A 186 13.14 9.90 5.14
N ASP A 187 12.77 10.58 4.04
CA ASP A 187 12.46 9.98 2.76
C ASP A 187 13.50 10.42 1.72
N SER A 188 14.15 9.46 1.07
CA SER A 188 15.20 9.71 0.08
C SER A 188 14.88 9.03 -1.24
N LEU A 189 14.77 9.83 -2.30
CA LEU A 189 14.52 9.36 -3.65
C LEU A 189 15.70 9.69 -4.56
N SER A 190 16.36 8.67 -5.14
CA SER A 190 17.43 8.84 -6.11
C SER A 190 17.05 8.21 -7.45
N ILE A 191 17.06 9.01 -8.54
CA ILE A 191 16.66 8.59 -9.88
C ILE A 191 17.78 8.88 -10.85
N GLY A 192 18.33 7.84 -11.45
CA GLY A 192 19.52 7.94 -12.33
C GLY A 192 19.28 8.61 -13.67
N ARG A 193 18.03 8.72 -14.16
CA ARG A 193 17.73 9.32 -15.48
C ARG A 193 16.59 10.34 -15.38
N THR A 194 15.37 9.93 -15.53
CA THR A 194 14.22 10.84 -15.68
C THR A 194 13.22 10.61 -14.57
N HIS A 195 12.84 11.68 -13.89
CA HIS A 195 11.73 11.72 -12.96
C HIS A 195 10.60 12.56 -13.54
N THR A 196 9.43 11.95 -13.77
CA THR A 196 8.24 12.64 -14.29
C THR A 196 7.14 12.59 -13.24
N ILE A 197 6.61 13.76 -12.91
CA ILE A 197 5.44 13.89 -12.00
C ILE A 197 4.35 14.60 -12.79
N THR A 198 3.18 13.96 -12.90
CA THR A 198 2.00 14.56 -13.53
C THR A 198 0.87 14.58 -12.50
N THR A 199 0.33 15.77 -12.25
CA THR A 199 -0.79 15.97 -11.32
C THR A 199 -1.97 16.55 -12.09
N GLY A 200 -3.11 15.89 -12.09
CA GLY A 200 -4.29 16.28 -12.88
C GLY A 200 -5.02 17.51 -12.35
N LYS A 201 -4.89 17.85 -11.08
CA LYS A 201 -5.53 19.02 -10.45
C LYS A 201 -4.52 19.82 -9.65
N ASP A 202 -4.39 19.53 -8.37
CA ASP A 202 -3.63 20.36 -7.44
C ASP A 202 -2.37 19.65 -6.97
N ARG A 203 -1.25 20.34 -6.95
CA ARG A 203 -0.05 19.94 -6.24
C ARG A 203 0.21 20.93 -5.12
N ILE A 204 0.18 20.44 -3.88
CA ILE A 204 0.44 21.23 -2.68
C ILE A 204 1.72 20.72 -2.05
N GLU A 205 2.64 21.64 -1.73
CA GLU A 205 3.92 21.33 -1.11
C GLU A 205 4.15 22.28 0.06
N HIS A 206 4.35 21.74 1.24
CA HIS A 206 4.68 22.49 2.45
C HIS A 206 6.07 22.09 2.95
N VAL A 207 6.99 23.02 3.01
CA VAL A 207 8.34 22.81 3.53
C VAL A 207 8.51 23.64 4.79
N GLY A 208 8.65 22.97 5.92
CA GLY A 208 8.74 23.64 7.24
C GLY A 208 10.03 24.40 7.48
N ASN A 209 11.09 24.12 6.73
CA ASN A 209 12.40 24.74 6.95
C ASN A 209 13.05 25.16 5.62
N HIS A 210 13.91 24.35 5.02
CA HIS A 210 14.66 24.74 3.83
C HIS A 210 14.17 23.97 2.59
N ARG A 211 14.04 24.69 1.48
CA ARG A 211 13.90 24.10 0.16
C ARG A 211 15.07 24.55 -0.71
N GLN A 212 15.75 23.60 -1.34
CA GLN A 212 16.82 23.87 -2.29
C GLN A 212 16.53 23.16 -3.62
N ASP A 213 16.49 23.94 -4.70
CA ASP A 213 16.35 23.42 -6.05
C ASP A 213 17.64 23.71 -6.82
N LEU A 214 18.35 22.68 -7.29
CA LEU A 214 19.58 22.80 -8.05
C LEU A 214 19.40 22.18 -9.45
N THR A 215 19.45 23.00 -10.47
CA THR A 215 19.39 22.58 -11.88
C THR A 215 20.68 22.94 -12.60
N LYS A 216 21.41 21.95 -13.10
CA LYS A 216 22.70 22.17 -13.77
C LYS A 216 22.56 22.69 -15.22
N ALA A 217 21.41 22.53 -15.84
CA ALA A 217 21.14 22.97 -17.20
C ALA A 217 19.98 23.97 -17.23
N ASN A 218 18.91 23.66 -17.91
CA ASN A 218 17.78 24.59 -18.06
C ASN A 218 16.71 24.33 -17.01
N HIS A 219 16.17 25.39 -16.44
CA HIS A 219 14.97 25.38 -15.62
C HIS A 219 13.90 26.24 -16.31
N THR A 220 12.81 25.59 -16.75
CA THR A 220 11.70 26.28 -17.42
C THR A 220 10.46 26.18 -16.54
N VAL A 221 9.83 27.30 -16.28
CA VAL A 221 8.55 27.41 -15.57
C VAL A 221 7.54 28.06 -16.46
N GLU A 222 6.43 27.38 -16.74
CA GLU A 222 5.31 27.92 -17.53
C GLU A 222 4.05 27.90 -16.66
N ILE A 223 3.39 29.05 -16.53
CA ILE A 223 2.21 29.23 -15.68
C ILE A 223 1.11 29.85 -16.52
N GLY A 224 0.03 29.10 -16.76
CA GLY A 224 -1.12 29.59 -17.54
C GLY A 224 -2.01 30.59 -16.80
N GLY A 225 -1.84 30.78 -15.52
CA GLY A 225 -2.59 31.71 -14.68
C GLY A 225 -1.70 32.73 -14.00
N HIS A 226 -1.78 32.86 -12.70
CA HIS A 226 -1.05 33.83 -11.90
C HIS A 226 0.15 33.19 -11.20
N LEU A 227 1.27 33.89 -11.14
CA LEU A 227 2.38 33.60 -10.23
C LEU A 227 2.37 34.66 -9.13
N GLU A 228 2.21 34.22 -7.88
CA GLU A 228 2.39 35.04 -6.70
C GLU A 228 3.58 34.54 -5.89
N GLN A 229 4.49 35.44 -5.55
CA GLN A 229 5.66 35.12 -4.74
C GLN A 229 5.77 36.15 -3.61
N VAL A 230 5.68 35.69 -2.38
CA VAL A 230 5.84 36.49 -1.17
C VAL A 230 7.09 36.06 -0.43
N VAL A 231 8.02 36.98 -0.21
CA VAL A 231 9.29 36.73 0.49
C VAL A 231 9.39 37.74 1.65
N ALA A 232 9.34 37.23 2.87
CA ALA A 232 9.44 38.05 4.08
C ALA A 232 10.84 38.63 4.31
N GLY A 233 11.87 38.01 3.78
CA GLY A 233 13.27 38.45 3.88
C GLY A 233 13.78 39.06 2.56
N HIS A 234 14.92 38.54 2.12
CA HIS A 234 15.57 39.01 0.89
C HIS A 234 15.22 38.12 -0.30
N SER A 235 14.94 38.71 -1.45
CA SER A 235 14.87 38.06 -2.74
C SER A 235 16.03 38.53 -3.60
N THR A 236 16.90 37.64 -4.06
CA THR A 236 18.02 38.00 -4.94
C THR A 236 17.89 37.23 -6.26
N LEU A 237 17.94 37.96 -7.36
CA LEU A 237 17.99 37.38 -8.70
C LEU A 237 19.33 37.81 -9.34
N GLN A 238 20.20 36.84 -9.63
CA GLN A 238 21.46 37.05 -10.29
C GLN A 238 21.54 36.24 -11.57
N THR A 239 21.88 36.85 -12.69
CA THR A 239 22.05 36.20 -13.98
C THR A 239 23.39 36.61 -14.61
N GLY A 240 24.01 35.69 -15.35
CA GLY A 240 25.28 35.97 -16.03
C GLY A 240 25.16 36.84 -17.27
N GLU A 241 24.00 36.84 -17.96
CA GLU A 241 23.84 37.52 -19.25
C GLU A 241 22.74 38.57 -19.24
N ALA A 242 21.48 38.21 -19.00
CA ALA A 242 20.39 39.16 -19.11
C ALA A 242 19.17 38.76 -18.25
N ILE A 243 18.47 39.80 -17.78
CA ILE A 243 17.11 39.70 -17.25
C ILE A 243 16.20 40.44 -18.22
N ARG A 244 15.15 39.75 -18.72
CA ARG A 244 14.17 40.36 -19.63
C ARG A 244 12.77 40.22 -19.04
N HIS A 245 12.08 41.33 -18.88
CA HIS A 245 10.67 41.36 -18.49
C HIS A 245 9.85 41.94 -19.65
N THR A 246 8.80 41.23 -20.07
CA THR A 246 7.84 41.68 -21.06
C THR A 246 6.45 41.63 -20.45
N THR A 247 5.84 42.80 -20.28
CA THR A 247 4.55 42.94 -19.62
C THR A 247 3.81 44.18 -20.16
N LYS A 248 2.50 44.26 -19.94
CA LYS A 248 1.71 45.46 -20.23
C LYS A 248 1.94 46.56 -19.20
N VAL A 249 2.11 46.17 -17.93
CA VAL A 249 2.33 47.10 -16.81
C VAL A 249 3.42 46.50 -15.94
N TYR A 250 4.36 47.33 -15.52
CA TYR A 250 5.43 46.94 -14.59
C TYR A 250 5.51 47.99 -13.48
N ASP A 251 4.94 47.67 -12.32
CA ASP A 251 4.93 48.54 -11.16
C ASP A 251 6.02 48.11 -10.18
N ILE A 252 6.81 49.06 -9.72
CA ILE A 252 7.81 48.87 -8.66
C ILE A 252 7.47 49.85 -7.54
N GLN A 253 7.13 49.29 -6.39
CA GLN A 253 6.90 50.07 -5.19
C GLN A 253 8.01 49.78 -4.17
N VAL A 254 8.65 50.80 -3.66
CA VAL A 254 9.72 50.72 -2.66
C VAL A 254 9.45 51.71 -1.54
N SER A 255 9.74 51.32 -0.31
CA SER A 255 9.55 52.18 0.86
C SER A 255 10.72 53.13 1.10
N GLU A 256 11.94 52.70 0.76
CA GLU A 256 13.15 53.49 1.04
C GLU A 256 13.87 54.01 -0.23
N SER A 257 14.39 53.08 -1.04
CA SER A 257 15.11 53.51 -2.26
C SER A 257 15.06 52.46 -3.36
N LEU A 258 14.95 52.93 -4.61
CA LEU A 258 15.18 52.18 -5.82
C LEU A 258 16.49 52.67 -6.45
N THR A 259 17.41 51.73 -6.71
CA THR A 259 18.67 52.06 -7.39
C THR A 259 18.83 51.15 -8.62
N ILE A 260 19.02 51.76 -9.78
CA ILE A 260 19.40 51.11 -11.03
C ILE A 260 20.81 51.57 -11.38
N ARG A 261 21.78 50.68 -11.42
CA ARG A 261 23.20 51.00 -11.63
C ARG A 261 23.75 50.29 -12.85
N SER A 262 24.52 51.00 -13.63
CA SER A 262 25.41 50.49 -14.68
C SER A 262 26.85 50.97 -14.43
N PRO A 263 27.87 50.45 -15.15
CA PRO A 263 29.25 50.95 -15.01
C PRO A 263 29.41 52.42 -15.25
N ALA A 264 28.54 53.03 -16.08
CA ALA A 264 28.65 54.43 -16.52
C ALA A 264 27.54 55.35 -15.97
N GLY A 265 26.63 54.85 -15.14
CA GLY A 265 25.55 55.70 -14.64
C GLY A 265 24.71 55.07 -13.53
N LEU A 266 23.98 55.94 -12.84
CA LEU A 266 23.11 55.62 -11.71
C LEU A 266 21.77 56.36 -11.86
N LEU A 267 20.68 55.63 -11.70
CA LEU A 267 19.36 56.20 -11.39
C LEU A 267 19.01 55.80 -9.95
N ARG A 268 18.77 56.75 -9.07
CA ARG A 268 18.33 56.53 -7.69
C ARG A 268 17.06 57.33 -7.41
N ILE A 269 16.09 56.70 -6.82
CA ILE A 269 14.85 57.32 -6.36
C ILE A 269 14.76 57.02 -4.86
N ASP A 270 14.73 58.04 -4.00
CA ASP A 270 14.66 57.93 -2.56
C ASP A 270 13.89 59.09 -1.92
N GLY A 271 13.91 59.19 -0.60
CA GLY A 271 13.22 60.27 0.15
C GLY A 271 13.73 61.68 -0.15
N ALA A 272 14.89 61.87 -0.76
CA ALA A 272 15.44 63.15 -1.18
C ALA A 272 15.02 63.56 -2.63
N GLY A 273 14.54 62.59 -3.42
CA GLY A 273 14.10 62.82 -4.79
C GLY A 273 14.70 61.85 -5.79
N ILE A 274 14.82 62.29 -7.04
CA ILE A 274 15.37 61.50 -8.15
C ILE A 274 16.78 62.02 -8.45
N THR A 275 17.77 61.14 -8.35
CA THR A 275 19.15 61.42 -8.71
C THR A 275 19.50 60.68 -10.01
N LEU A 276 20.00 61.41 -11.00
CA LEU A 276 20.60 60.87 -12.20
C LEU A 276 22.07 61.24 -12.20
N ASP A 277 22.97 60.29 -12.19
CA ASP A 277 24.41 60.51 -12.21
C ASP A 277 25.01 59.67 -13.36
N GLY A 278 25.80 60.31 -14.22
CA GLY A 278 26.40 59.66 -15.37
C GLY A 278 27.26 60.60 -16.17
N LEU A 279 28.05 60.09 -17.12
CA LEU A 279 28.97 60.86 -17.97
C LEU A 279 28.24 61.80 -18.87
N ALA A 280 27.00 61.51 -19.26
CA ALA A 280 26.12 62.39 -20.05
C ALA A 280 24.65 62.06 -19.81
N LEU A 281 23.79 63.05 -19.78
CA LEU A 281 22.33 62.93 -19.81
C LEU A 281 21.81 63.44 -21.14
N ASP A 282 21.36 62.54 -22.00
CA ASP A 282 20.86 62.91 -23.33
C ASP A 282 19.33 62.84 -23.39
N PHE A 283 18.64 63.96 -23.49
CA PHE A 283 17.19 64.02 -23.58
C PHE A 283 16.79 64.19 -25.08
N LYS A 284 16.20 63.13 -25.65
CA LYS A 284 15.69 63.11 -27.00
C LYS A 284 14.20 63.49 -27.04
N GLY A 285 13.87 64.71 -27.42
CA GLY A 285 12.51 65.26 -27.50
C GLY A 285 12.30 66.52 -26.67
N PRO A 286 11.08 67.10 -26.67
CA PRO A 286 10.79 68.33 -25.91
C PRO A 286 10.84 67.99 -24.37
N VAL A 287 11.68 68.74 -23.68
CA VAL A 287 11.81 68.72 -22.23
C VAL A 287 10.93 69.78 -21.62
N SER A 288 9.94 69.43 -20.80
CA SER A 288 9.12 70.35 -20.05
C SER A 288 9.43 70.25 -18.56
N GLN A 289 9.86 71.37 -17.94
CA GLN A 289 10.03 71.48 -16.50
C GLN A 289 8.90 72.33 -15.93
N GLN A 290 8.08 71.71 -15.05
CA GLN A 290 7.10 72.45 -14.25
C GLN A 290 7.43 72.29 -12.75
N ALA A 291 7.91 73.39 -12.16
CA ALA A 291 8.06 73.44 -10.70
C ALA A 291 6.69 73.88 -10.11
N LYS A 292 5.84 72.88 -9.76
CA LYS A 292 4.76 73.12 -8.83
C LYS A 292 5.23 72.71 -7.46
N GLY A 293 5.02 73.57 -6.45
CA GLY A 293 5.47 73.45 -5.08
C GLY A 293 5.37 72.05 -4.49
N SER A 294 6.34 71.75 -3.71
CA SER A 294 6.59 70.48 -3.06
C SER A 294 5.34 69.87 -2.39
N GLN A 295 4.64 69.00 -3.08
CA GLN A 295 3.85 68.00 -2.41
C GLN A 295 4.77 66.77 -2.19
N ARG A 296 5.21 66.59 -0.93
CA ARG A 296 5.75 65.32 -0.48
C ARG A 296 4.70 64.27 -0.82
N MET A 297 5.00 63.35 -1.68
CA MET A 297 4.26 62.12 -1.75
C MET A 297 4.52 61.37 -0.44
N THR A 298 3.57 61.41 0.48
CA THR A 298 3.55 60.51 1.59
C THR A 298 3.36 59.11 1.00
N ALA A 299 4.28 58.23 1.30
CA ALA A 299 4.11 56.80 1.03
C ALA A 299 2.75 56.38 1.58
N THR A 300 1.90 55.83 0.72
CA THR A 300 0.62 55.26 1.16
C THR A 300 0.92 54.16 2.13
N SER A 301 0.40 54.32 3.32
CA SER A 301 0.42 53.31 4.41
C SER A 301 -0.16 52.01 3.88
N GLY A 302 0.70 51.03 3.70
CA GLY A 302 0.28 49.70 3.23
C GLY A 302 1.42 48.72 3.05
N VAL A 303 2.68 49.15 3.25
CA VAL A 303 3.81 48.23 3.29
C VAL A 303 4.06 47.87 4.76
N PRO A 304 4.07 46.61 5.16
CA PRO A 304 4.40 46.22 6.55
C PRO A 304 5.76 46.82 6.95
N GLU A 305 5.86 47.39 8.13
CA GLU A 305 7.13 47.82 8.69
C GLU A 305 8.10 46.65 8.81
N PRO A 306 9.42 46.83 8.59
CA PRO A 306 10.39 45.77 8.73
C PRO A 306 10.35 45.24 10.18
N GLY A 307 9.89 43.98 10.35
CA GLY A 307 9.84 43.30 11.66
C GLY A 307 8.46 42.92 12.15
N GLU A 308 7.35 43.31 11.53
CA GLU A 308 6.04 42.76 11.88
C GLU A 308 5.82 41.37 11.26
N PRO A 309 5.43 40.38 12.08
CA PRO A 309 5.20 39.04 11.56
C PRO A 309 3.95 39.02 10.66
N ILE A 310 4.11 38.55 9.45
CA ILE A 310 2.98 38.31 8.53
C ILE A 310 2.05 37.29 9.19
N CYS A 311 0.79 37.63 9.43
CA CYS A 311 -0.19 36.71 9.97
C CYS A 311 -0.50 35.59 8.98
N LEU A 312 0.15 34.42 9.16
CA LEU A 312 -0.01 33.25 8.32
C LEU A 312 -1.46 32.78 8.21
N SER A 313 -2.25 32.95 9.31
CA SER A 313 -3.67 32.63 9.31
C SER A 313 -4.51 33.59 8.45
N CYS A 314 -4.08 34.86 8.33
CA CYS A 314 -4.73 35.83 7.47
C CYS A 314 -4.41 35.55 5.98
N LEU A 315 -3.17 35.13 5.68
CA LEU A 315 -2.74 34.70 4.35
C LEU A 315 -3.54 33.48 3.88
N LEU A 316 -3.67 32.46 4.72
CA LEU A 316 -4.43 31.24 4.42
C LEU A 316 -5.92 31.51 4.22
N LYS A 317 -6.52 32.45 4.98
CA LYS A 317 -7.93 32.85 4.81
C LYS A 317 -8.15 33.62 3.52
N ALA A 318 -7.22 34.49 3.12
CA ALA A 318 -7.29 35.24 1.85
C ALA A 318 -7.15 34.32 0.63
N ILE A 319 -6.24 33.33 0.68
CA ILE A 319 -6.08 32.30 -0.35
C ILE A 319 -7.36 31.45 -0.47
N ALA A 320 -7.96 31.05 0.66
CA ALA A 320 -9.19 30.26 0.68
C ALA A 320 -10.42 31.03 0.15
N ALA A 321 -10.41 32.35 0.28
CA ALA A 321 -11.47 33.26 -0.20
C ALA A 321 -11.25 33.76 -1.65
N GLY A 322 -10.15 33.40 -2.31
CA GLY A 322 -9.85 33.81 -3.68
C GLY A 322 -9.54 35.32 -3.82
N HIS A 323 -9.10 36.00 -2.78
CA HIS A 323 -8.75 37.40 -2.80
C HIS A 323 -7.28 37.60 -3.14
N ASN A 324 -6.99 38.50 -4.11
CA ASN A 324 -5.65 38.86 -4.55
C ASN A 324 -4.91 39.84 -3.62
N MET A 325 -5.55 40.30 -2.56
CA MET A 325 -4.95 41.19 -1.56
C MET A 325 -5.55 40.88 -0.17
N ILE A 326 -4.70 40.96 0.86
CA ILE A 326 -5.11 40.82 2.26
C ILE A 326 -5.71 42.13 2.73
N PRO A 327 -6.99 42.22 3.16
CA PRO A 327 -7.49 43.41 3.83
C PRO A 327 -6.80 43.54 5.18
N MET A 328 -6.15 44.67 5.42
CA MET A 328 -5.68 45.01 6.77
C MET A 328 -6.89 45.32 7.64
N GLU A 329 -7.21 44.45 8.57
CA GLU A 329 -8.17 44.76 9.63
C GLU A 329 -7.54 45.70 10.65
N GLY A 330 -8.17 46.86 10.83
CA GLY A 330 -8.21 47.56 12.10
C GLY A 330 -7.26 48.72 12.28
N ALA A 331 -7.71 49.86 11.88
CA ALA A 331 -7.50 51.04 12.69
C ALA A 331 -8.89 51.62 13.05
N SER A 332 -9.33 51.27 14.22
CA SER A 332 -10.32 52.06 14.96
C SER A 332 -9.67 52.62 16.22
#